data_8a8517108b604f5ec3c28960639c3d66
#
_entry.id   8a8517108b604f5ec3c28960639c3d66
#
_cell.length_a   1.000
_cell.length_b   1.000
_cell.length_c   1.000
_cell.angle_alpha   90.00
_cell.angle_beta   90.00
_cell.angle_gamma   90.00
#
_symmetry.space_group_name_H-M   'P 1'
#
loop_
_entity.id
_entity.type
_entity.pdbx_description
1 polymer ?
#
loop_
_entity_poly.entity_id
_entity_poly.type
_entity_poly.pdbx_seq_one_letter_code
_entity_poly.pdbx_strand_id
1 'polypeptide(L)'
;MEFLSDLSTTINIPDFTKRVNNNLKRELAGYTIIQDKIVQITSEQEVKAIEDALQIASKYKSVETHLNQSLELLSNRENPDYRNSVKESISAVEAYCSILTNDSKATLGKALTQIEKTHKIHSALKSSFSALYGYTSDSGGIRHSLLEDDIKVTLEDAKFMLISCSAFINYLKAKE
;
A
#
# COMPACT_ATOMS: atom_id res chain seq x y z
N MET A 1 -24.16 43.99 6.06
CA MET A 1 -24.31 42.54 5.78
C MET A 1 -23.23 42.09 4.81
N GLU A 2 -21.94 42.30 5.19
CA GLU A 2 -20.76 42.14 4.32
C GLU A 2 -19.56 41.50 5.04
N PHE A 3 -19.82 40.67 6.06
CA PHE A 3 -18.77 40.06 6.89
C PHE A 3 -18.70 38.52 6.81
N LEU A 4 -19.39 37.88 5.86
CA LEU A 4 -19.40 36.41 5.73
C LEU A 4 -18.89 35.88 4.38
N SER A 5 -18.31 36.76 3.51
CA SER A 5 -17.82 36.32 2.20
C SER A 5 -16.31 35.99 2.15
N ASP A 6 -15.56 36.11 3.24
CA ASP A 6 -14.10 36.02 3.21
C ASP A 6 -13.51 34.81 3.95
N LEU A 7 -14.31 33.78 4.23
CA LEU A 7 -13.86 32.53 4.87
C LEU A 7 -13.67 31.37 3.90
N SER A 8 -13.58 31.65 2.59
CA SER A 8 -13.07 30.66 1.63
C SER A 8 -11.54 30.77 1.51
N THR A 9 -10.83 30.77 2.62
CA THR A 9 -9.41 30.47 2.60
C THR A 9 -9.31 29.01 2.19
N THR A 10 -9.09 28.75 0.92
CA THR A 10 -8.87 27.40 0.38
C THR A 10 -7.67 26.83 1.11
N ILE A 11 -7.92 26.00 2.12
CA ILE A 11 -6.86 25.29 2.84
C ILE A 11 -6.17 24.43 1.80
N ASN A 12 -4.93 24.75 1.48
CA ASN A 12 -4.11 23.89 0.63
C ASN A 12 -3.82 22.60 1.42
N ILE A 13 -4.61 21.55 1.16
CA ILE A 13 -4.58 20.27 1.88
C ILE A 13 -3.16 19.69 1.93
N PRO A 14 -2.36 19.66 0.84
CA PRO A 14 -0.98 19.18 0.91
C PRO A 14 -0.10 19.99 1.88
N ASP A 15 -0.23 21.32 1.91
CA ASP A 15 0.53 22.15 2.84
C ASP A 15 0.09 21.93 4.30
N PHE A 16 -1.19 21.80 4.53
CA PHE A 16 -1.75 21.48 5.86
C PHE A 16 -1.22 20.11 6.36
N THR A 17 -1.30 19.06 5.56
CA THR A 17 -0.80 17.72 5.91
C THR A 17 0.68 17.75 6.24
N LYS A 18 1.49 18.43 5.42
CA LYS A 18 2.93 18.60 5.67
C LYS A 18 3.22 19.29 7.00
N ARG A 19 2.49 20.37 7.31
CA ARG A 19 2.64 21.11 8.57
C ARG A 19 2.26 20.28 9.78
N VAL A 20 1.15 19.52 9.69
CA VAL A 20 0.73 18.61 10.76
C VAL A 20 1.75 17.50 10.95
N ASN A 21 2.24 16.85 9.90
CA ASN A 21 3.25 15.81 9.99
C ASN A 21 4.56 16.32 10.61
N ASN A 22 4.98 17.53 10.28
CA ASN A 22 6.15 18.16 10.92
C ASN A 22 5.96 18.34 12.42
N ASN A 23 4.75 18.75 12.84
CA ASN A 23 4.44 18.88 14.26
C ASN A 23 4.38 17.51 14.97
N LEU A 24 3.71 16.51 14.37
CA LEU A 24 3.66 15.15 14.89
C LEU A 24 5.07 14.57 15.08
N LYS A 25 5.96 14.79 14.11
CA LYS A 25 7.35 14.38 14.18
C LYS A 25 8.11 15.09 15.32
N ARG A 26 7.95 16.40 15.44
CA ARG A 26 8.60 17.20 16.51
C ARG A 26 8.16 16.75 17.90
N GLU A 27 6.88 16.44 18.06
CA GLU A 27 6.29 15.99 19.33
C GLU A 27 6.45 14.46 19.55
N LEU A 28 7.18 13.76 18.69
CA LEU A 28 7.38 12.29 18.74
C LEU A 28 6.06 11.49 18.86
N ALA A 29 5.06 11.91 18.13
CA ALA A 29 3.68 11.46 18.31
C ALA A 29 3.41 10.02 17.81
N GLY A 30 4.33 9.28 17.29
CA GLY A 30 4.13 7.89 16.81
C GLY A 30 3.12 7.72 15.67
N TYR A 31 2.70 8.81 15.02
CA TYR A 31 1.71 8.83 13.94
C TYR A 31 2.14 9.75 12.80
N THR A 32 1.68 9.44 11.60
CA THR A 32 1.84 10.26 10.39
C THR A 32 0.53 10.30 9.62
N ILE A 33 0.27 11.40 8.91
CA ILE A 33 -0.84 11.50 7.96
C ILE A 33 -0.30 11.18 6.57
N ILE A 34 -0.86 10.14 5.94
CA ILE A 34 -0.64 9.80 4.53
C ILE A 34 -1.97 10.03 3.81
N GLN A 35 -1.99 10.92 2.82
CA GLN A 35 -3.21 11.45 2.23
C GLN A 35 -4.13 12.05 3.33
N ASP A 36 -5.23 11.41 3.66
CA ASP A 36 -6.20 11.82 4.69
C ASP A 36 -6.28 10.82 5.84
N LYS A 37 -5.39 9.81 5.89
CA LYS A 37 -5.38 8.73 6.88
C LYS A 37 -4.28 8.92 7.92
N ILE A 38 -4.62 8.75 9.20
CA ILE A 38 -3.66 8.76 10.31
C ILE A 38 -3.17 7.34 10.54
N VAL A 39 -1.89 7.10 10.34
CA VAL A 39 -1.26 5.77 10.41
C VAL A 39 -0.14 5.73 11.45
N GLN A 40 0.12 4.54 12.00
CA GLN A 40 1.26 4.28 12.90
C GLN A 40 2.52 3.91 12.11
N ILE A 41 2.86 4.71 11.11
CA ILE A 41 4.08 4.58 10.30
C ILE A 41 4.82 5.90 10.43
N THR A 42 6.01 5.90 11.01
CA THR A 42 6.77 7.11 11.35
C THR A 42 8.13 7.19 10.69
N SER A 43 8.62 6.08 10.12
CA SER A 43 9.83 6.08 9.31
C SER A 43 9.59 6.89 8.02
N GLU A 44 10.41 7.90 7.78
CA GLU A 44 10.29 8.75 6.57
C GLU A 44 10.44 7.94 5.28
N GLN A 45 11.29 6.93 5.29
CA GLN A 45 11.53 6.06 4.14
C GLN A 45 10.29 5.18 3.85
N GLU A 46 9.64 4.67 4.89
CA GLU A 46 8.42 3.85 4.76
C GLU A 46 7.23 4.69 4.28
N VAL A 47 7.04 5.87 4.87
CA VAL A 47 6.01 6.84 4.44
C VAL A 47 6.22 7.21 2.98
N LYS A 48 7.46 7.57 2.62
CA LYS A 48 7.81 7.93 1.24
C LYS A 48 7.57 6.78 0.26
N ALA A 49 7.87 5.54 0.63
CA ALA A 49 7.63 4.38 -0.23
C ALA A 49 6.13 4.22 -0.56
N ILE A 50 5.26 4.46 0.43
CA ILE A 50 3.80 4.42 0.24
C ILE A 50 3.33 5.60 -0.63
N GLU A 51 3.79 6.82 -0.35
CA GLU A 51 3.41 8.02 -1.10
C GLU A 51 3.84 7.93 -2.57
N ASP A 52 5.06 7.48 -2.85
CA ASP A 52 5.57 7.27 -4.20
C ASP A 52 4.73 6.21 -4.96
N ALA A 53 4.35 5.12 -4.29
CA ALA A 53 3.48 4.09 -4.88
C ALA A 53 2.07 4.63 -5.17
N LEU A 54 1.49 5.43 -4.29
CA LEU A 54 0.21 6.09 -4.50
C LEU A 54 0.27 7.08 -5.67
N GLN A 55 1.37 7.80 -5.81
CA GLN A 55 1.60 8.69 -6.95
C GLN A 55 1.67 7.91 -8.28
N ILE A 56 2.34 6.76 -8.31
CA ILE A 56 2.33 5.86 -9.48
C ILE A 56 0.92 5.36 -9.74
N ALA A 57 0.23 4.90 -8.70
CA ALA A 57 -1.09 4.32 -8.75
C ALA A 57 -2.17 5.28 -9.26
N SER A 58 -2.01 6.60 -9.07
CA SER A 58 -2.97 7.61 -9.55
C SER A 58 -3.25 7.55 -11.05
N LYS A 59 -2.35 6.92 -11.83
CA LYS A 59 -2.52 6.67 -13.27
C LYS A 59 -3.28 5.37 -13.58
N TYR A 60 -3.50 4.52 -12.59
CA TYR A 60 -4.02 3.17 -12.75
C TYR A 60 -5.10 2.87 -11.70
N LYS A 61 -6.36 3.07 -12.07
CA LYS A 61 -7.52 3.04 -11.15
C LYS A 61 -7.59 1.79 -10.27
N SER A 62 -7.26 0.61 -10.79
CA SER A 62 -7.27 -0.63 -10.00
C SER A 62 -6.20 -0.62 -8.90
N VAL A 63 -4.97 -0.21 -9.24
CA VAL A 63 -3.85 -0.14 -8.29
C VAL A 63 -4.14 0.90 -7.21
N GLU A 64 -4.62 2.08 -7.61
CA GLU A 64 -5.02 3.17 -6.72
C GLU A 64 -6.09 2.71 -5.73
N THR A 65 -7.13 2.03 -6.21
CA THR A 65 -8.21 1.53 -5.37
C THR A 65 -7.68 0.58 -4.30
N HIS A 66 -6.86 -0.40 -4.67
CA HIS A 66 -6.32 -1.39 -3.74
C HIS A 66 -5.38 -0.76 -2.71
N LEU A 67 -4.46 0.13 -3.10
CA LEU A 67 -3.57 0.81 -2.14
C LEU A 67 -4.35 1.69 -1.16
N ASN A 68 -5.33 2.44 -1.63
CA ASN A 68 -6.18 3.26 -0.76
C ASN A 68 -7.01 2.41 0.21
N GLN A 69 -7.59 1.29 -0.25
CA GLN A 69 -8.30 0.35 0.62
C GLN A 69 -7.39 -0.27 1.66
N SER A 70 -6.18 -0.69 1.28
CA SER A 70 -5.21 -1.22 2.23
C SER A 70 -4.89 -0.20 3.33
N LEU A 71 -4.64 1.05 2.95
CA LEU A 71 -4.34 2.13 3.89
C LEU A 71 -5.52 2.45 4.80
N GLU A 72 -6.75 2.46 4.27
CA GLU A 72 -7.98 2.69 5.02
C GLU A 72 -8.21 1.61 6.08
N LEU A 73 -8.12 0.34 5.70
CA LEU A 73 -8.30 -0.81 6.59
C LEU A 73 -7.24 -0.84 7.71
N LEU A 74 -6.00 -0.46 7.39
CA LEU A 74 -4.90 -0.33 8.36
C LEU A 74 -5.16 0.80 9.36
N SER A 75 -5.66 1.95 8.89
CA SER A 75 -5.78 3.18 9.68
C SER A 75 -7.05 3.27 10.52
N ASN A 76 -8.02 2.38 10.33
CA ASN A 76 -9.26 2.37 11.08
C ASN A 76 -9.00 2.01 12.55
N ARG A 77 -9.14 3.00 13.45
CA ARG A 77 -8.83 2.84 14.87
C ARG A 77 -9.91 2.11 15.66
N GLU A 78 -11.17 2.22 15.23
CA GLU A 78 -12.29 1.62 15.94
C GLU A 78 -12.45 0.15 15.57
N ASN A 79 -12.23 -0.18 14.30
CA ASN A 79 -12.37 -1.54 13.81
C ASN A 79 -11.32 -1.84 12.72
N PRO A 80 -10.05 -2.00 13.10
CA PRO A 80 -8.99 -2.27 12.13
C PRO A 80 -9.14 -3.65 11.51
N ASP A 81 -8.96 -3.73 10.19
CA ASP A 81 -8.99 -5.00 9.46
C ASP A 81 -7.63 -5.25 8.79
N TYR A 82 -6.68 -5.67 9.61
CA TYR A 82 -5.30 -5.93 9.17
C TYR A 82 -5.21 -7.05 8.12
N ARG A 83 -6.08 -8.08 8.24
CA ARG A 83 -6.14 -9.18 7.29
C ARG A 83 -6.52 -8.71 5.89
N ASN A 84 -7.57 -7.92 5.78
CA ASN A 84 -7.97 -7.37 4.49
C ASN A 84 -7.01 -6.28 4.00
N SER A 85 -6.37 -5.51 4.89
CA SER A 85 -5.29 -4.58 4.50
C SER A 85 -4.14 -5.30 3.80
N VAL A 86 -3.68 -6.44 4.32
CA VAL A 86 -2.65 -7.28 3.67
C VAL A 86 -3.12 -7.77 2.31
N LYS A 87 -4.37 -8.28 2.22
CA LYS A 87 -4.96 -8.74 0.96
C LYS A 87 -4.99 -7.64 -0.09
N GLU A 88 -5.41 -6.44 0.28
CA GLU A 88 -5.48 -5.29 -0.63
C GLU A 88 -4.07 -4.83 -1.07
N SER A 89 -3.06 -4.89 -0.19
CA SER A 89 -1.66 -4.59 -0.54
C SER A 89 -1.15 -5.51 -1.65
N ILE A 90 -1.39 -6.81 -1.55
CA ILE A 90 -1.01 -7.78 -2.60
C ILE A 90 -1.83 -7.60 -3.87
N SER A 91 -3.13 -7.29 -3.76
CA SER A 91 -3.99 -7.05 -4.91
C SER A 91 -3.53 -5.83 -5.72
N ALA A 92 -2.95 -4.81 -5.07
CA ALA A 92 -2.32 -3.69 -5.76
C ALA A 92 -1.13 -4.13 -6.62
N VAL A 93 -0.27 -5.01 -6.11
CA VAL A 93 0.86 -5.59 -6.87
C VAL A 93 0.35 -6.45 -8.03
N GLU A 94 -0.66 -7.30 -7.79
CA GLU A 94 -1.28 -8.10 -8.86
C GLU A 94 -1.81 -7.22 -9.99
N ALA A 95 -2.56 -6.17 -9.65
CA ALA A 95 -3.11 -5.21 -10.60
C ALA A 95 -2.00 -4.50 -11.40
N TYR A 96 -0.91 -4.08 -10.73
CA TYR A 96 0.19 -3.42 -11.42
C TYR A 96 0.96 -4.38 -12.34
N CYS A 97 1.25 -5.60 -11.89
CA CYS A 97 1.87 -6.63 -12.72
C CYS A 97 1.01 -7.00 -13.95
N SER A 98 -0.30 -7.05 -13.77
CA SER A 98 -1.27 -7.28 -14.86
C SER A 98 -1.20 -6.17 -15.94
N ILE A 99 -1.05 -4.92 -15.51
CA ILE A 99 -0.87 -3.78 -16.42
C ILE A 99 0.46 -3.89 -17.17
N LEU A 100 1.57 -4.17 -16.47
CA LEU A 100 2.89 -4.30 -17.09
C LEU A 100 2.97 -5.42 -18.11
N THR A 101 2.24 -6.50 -17.91
CA THR A 101 2.23 -7.66 -18.83
C THR A 101 1.14 -7.58 -19.90
N ASN A 102 0.24 -6.59 -19.79
CA ASN A 102 -0.96 -6.46 -20.62
C ASN A 102 -1.81 -7.75 -20.62
N ASP A 103 -1.86 -8.46 -19.49
CA ASP A 103 -2.62 -9.70 -19.30
C ASP A 103 -3.44 -9.64 -18.00
N SER A 104 -4.72 -9.27 -18.13
CA SER A 104 -5.66 -9.16 -17.01
C SER A 104 -6.06 -10.51 -16.39
N LYS A 105 -5.69 -11.64 -16.99
CA LYS A 105 -5.98 -12.99 -16.50
C LYS A 105 -4.76 -13.70 -15.94
N ALA A 106 -3.58 -13.10 -16.05
CA ALA A 106 -2.37 -13.70 -15.50
C ALA A 106 -2.44 -13.72 -13.96
N THR A 107 -2.12 -14.86 -13.38
CA THR A 107 -1.82 -14.92 -11.93
C THR A 107 -0.53 -14.14 -11.67
N LEU A 108 -0.34 -13.66 -10.44
CA LEU A 108 0.88 -12.93 -10.07
C LEU A 108 2.16 -13.71 -10.44
N GLY A 109 2.20 -15.02 -10.19
CA GLY A 109 3.34 -15.87 -10.54
C GLY A 109 3.65 -15.90 -12.04
N LYS A 110 2.61 -15.95 -12.89
CA LYS A 110 2.77 -15.87 -14.36
C LYS A 110 3.26 -14.48 -14.79
N ALA A 111 2.63 -13.43 -14.26
CA ALA A 111 3.02 -12.06 -14.55
C ALA A 111 4.48 -11.79 -14.12
N LEU A 112 4.90 -12.20 -12.92
CA LEU A 112 6.28 -12.06 -12.44
C LEU A 112 7.27 -12.84 -13.31
N THR A 113 6.89 -14.02 -13.86
CA THR A 113 7.74 -14.78 -14.78
C THR A 113 7.94 -14.05 -16.12
N GLN A 114 6.92 -13.37 -16.61
CA GLN A 114 7.04 -12.54 -17.82
C GLN A 114 7.86 -11.28 -17.53
N ILE A 115 7.61 -10.59 -16.42
CA ILE A 115 8.33 -9.38 -15.99
C ILE A 115 9.82 -9.70 -15.76
N GLU A 116 10.17 -10.85 -15.18
CA GLU A 116 11.56 -11.32 -15.01
C GLU A 116 12.33 -11.28 -16.34
N LYS A 117 11.70 -11.73 -17.42
CA LYS A 117 12.33 -11.79 -18.76
C LYS A 117 12.42 -10.42 -19.41
N THR A 118 11.38 -9.60 -19.30
CA THR A 118 11.28 -8.32 -20.01
C THR A 118 11.99 -7.18 -19.28
N HIS A 119 11.97 -7.17 -17.93
CA HIS A 119 12.51 -6.09 -17.09
C HIS A 119 13.79 -6.48 -16.35
N LYS A 120 14.41 -7.64 -16.69
CA LYS A 120 15.68 -8.11 -16.10
C LYS A 120 15.67 -8.13 -14.56
N ILE A 121 14.60 -8.67 -13.98
CA ILE A 121 14.51 -8.87 -12.53
C ILE A 121 15.29 -10.13 -12.15
N HIS A 122 16.07 -10.07 -11.08
CA HIS A 122 16.80 -11.23 -10.58
C HIS A 122 15.82 -12.32 -10.10
N SER A 123 16.08 -13.58 -10.45
CA SER A 123 15.20 -14.70 -10.13
C SER A 123 14.94 -14.88 -8.62
N ALA A 124 15.94 -14.62 -7.77
CA ALA A 124 15.76 -14.65 -6.31
C ALA A 124 14.77 -13.58 -5.81
N LEU A 125 14.79 -12.37 -6.42
CA LEU A 125 13.83 -11.32 -6.06
C LEU A 125 12.41 -11.69 -6.49
N LYS A 126 12.24 -12.25 -7.70
CA LYS A 126 10.96 -12.83 -8.13
C LYS A 126 10.46 -13.88 -7.15
N SER A 127 11.34 -14.81 -6.74
CA SER A 127 10.98 -15.87 -5.79
C SER A 127 10.56 -15.32 -4.44
N SER A 128 11.21 -14.27 -3.94
CA SER A 128 10.84 -13.60 -2.68
C SER A 128 9.43 -13.03 -2.74
N PHE A 129 9.07 -12.35 -3.84
CA PHE A 129 7.70 -11.84 -4.03
C PHE A 129 6.68 -12.94 -4.24
N SER A 130 7.05 -14.03 -4.92
CA SER A 130 6.18 -15.20 -5.03
C SER A 130 5.92 -15.84 -3.65
N ALA A 131 6.90 -15.85 -2.76
CA ALA A 131 6.73 -16.35 -1.38
C ALA A 131 5.83 -15.42 -0.54
N LEU A 132 5.99 -14.09 -0.65
CA LEU A 132 5.08 -13.13 -0.02
C LEU A 132 3.64 -13.30 -0.52
N TYR A 133 3.46 -13.58 -1.81
CA TYR A 133 2.15 -13.92 -2.36
C TYR A 133 1.61 -15.23 -1.79
N GLY A 134 2.45 -16.27 -1.67
CA GLY A 134 2.11 -17.54 -1.04
C GLY A 134 1.59 -17.36 0.38
N TYR A 135 2.25 -16.53 1.19
CA TYR A 135 1.80 -16.18 2.55
C TYR A 135 0.34 -15.68 2.59
N THR A 136 -0.12 -15.00 1.54
CA THR A 136 -1.50 -14.51 1.47
C THR A 136 -2.47 -15.48 0.81
N SER A 137 -2.01 -16.52 0.11
CA SER A 137 -2.81 -17.35 -0.80
C SER A 137 -2.91 -18.83 -0.41
N ASP A 138 -2.01 -19.33 0.44
CA ASP A 138 -1.97 -20.75 0.84
C ASP A 138 -3.15 -21.11 1.76
N SER A 139 -3.42 -22.41 1.89
CA SER A 139 -4.58 -22.96 2.62
C SER A 139 -4.68 -22.57 4.10
N GLY A 140 -3.57 -22.14 4.72
CA GLY A 140 -3.53 -21.46 6.03
C GLY A 140 -3.33 -19.95 5.88
N GLY A 141 -3.35 -19.41 4.67
CA GLY A 141 -3.05 -18.03 4.38
C GLY A 141 -4.24 -17.08 4.54
N ILE A 142 -3.93 -15.80 4.41
CA ILE A 142 -4.85 -14.69 4.70
C ILE A 142 -6.14 -14.71 3.86
N ARG A 143 -6.11 -15.31 2.65
CA ARG A 143 -7.27 -15.35 1.73
C ARG A 143 -8.27 -16.46 2.02
N HIS A 144 -7.93 -17.45 2.83
CA HIS A 144 -8.82 -18.57 3.16
C HIS A 144 -9.60 -18.34 4.45
N SER A 145 -10.72 -19.06 4.61
CA SER A 145 -11.60 -18.91 5.77
C SER A 145 -10.87 -19.24 7.07
N LEU A 146 -11.23 -18.51 8.13
CA LEU A 146 -10.76 -18.72 9.49
C LEU A 146 -10.98 -20.16 9.91
N LEU A 147 -9.90 -20.92 10.07
CA LEU A 147 -9.90 -22.17 10.81
C LEU A 147 -9.62 -21.84 12.29
N GLU A 148 -10.00 -22.71 13.22
CA GLU A 148 -9.89 -22.48 14.68
C GLU A 148 -8.45 -22.18 15.16
N ASP A 149 -7.41 -22.53 14.35
CA ASP A 149 -5.98 -22.31 14.62
C ASP A 149 -5.35 -21.20 13.75
N ASP A 150 -6.12 -20.29 13.17
CA ASP A 150 -5.60 -19.26 12.28
C ASP A 150 -4.67 -18.26 13.01
N ILE A 151 -3.49 -18.06 12.44
CA ILE A 151 -2.55 -17.02 12.89
C ILE A 151 -3.22 -15.65 12.75
N LYS A 152 -3.37 -14.97 13.89
CA LYS A 152 -3.94 -13.62 13.91
C LYS A 152 -2.99 -12.64 13.21
N VAL A 153 -3.46 -12.03 12.13
CA VAL A 153 -2.73 -10.96 11.45
C VAL A 153 -2.71 -9.71 12.34
N THR A 154 -1.52 -9.18 12.57
CA THR A 154 -1.29 -8.02 13.45
C THR A 154 -1.14 -6.73 12.65
N LEU A 155 -1.06 -5.59 13.36
CA LEU A 155 -0.72 -4.29 12.77
C LEU A 155 0.65 -4.34 12.09
N GLU A 156 1.62 -5.02 12.71
CA GLU A 156 2.99 -5.15 12.19
C GLU A 156 3.03 -5.89 10.86
N ASP A 157 2.24 -6.97 10.73
CA ASP A 157 2.10 -7.72 9.47
C ASP A 157 1.50 -6.84 8.37
N ALA A 158 0.44 -6.11 8.69
CA ALA A 158 -0.23 -5.23 7.74
C ALA A 158 0.66 -4.07 7.29
N LYS A 159 1.40 -3.45 8.23
CA LYS A 159 2.41 -2.42 7.93
C LYS A 159 3.50 -2.97 7.03
N PHE A 160 4.09 -4.10 7.40
CA PHE A 160 5.14 -4.75 6.62
C PHE A 160 4.67 -5.04 5.18
N MET A 161 3.48 -5.57 5.02
CA MET A 161 2.94 -5.91 3.69
C MET A 161 2.63 -4.67 2.86
N LEU A 162 2.01 -3.64 3.43
CA LEU A 162 1.74 -2.39 2.71
C LEU A 162 3.04 -1.73 2.23
N ILE A 163 4.05 -1.63 3.10
CA ILE A 163 5.34 -1.03 2.78
C ILE A 163 6.07 -1.85 1.71
N SER A 164 6.14 -3.18 1.88
CA SER A 164 6.83 -4.08 0.94
C SER A 164 6.17 -4.07 -0.44
N CYS A 165 4.85 -4.09 -0.52
CA CYS A 165 4.10 -4.01 -1.76
C CYS A 165 4.28 -2.65 -2.44
N SER A 166 4.25 -1.56 -1.68
CA SER A 166 4.51 -0.21 -2.18
C SER A 166 5.93 -0.08 -2.75
N ALA A 167 6.94 -0.55 -2.01
CA ALA A 167 8.33 -0.55 -2.45
C ALA A 167 8.52 -1.40 -3.71
N PHE A 168 7.78 -2.51 -3.85
CA PHE A 168 7.86 -3.34 -5.04
C PHE A 168 7.21 -2.68 -6.26
N ILE A 169 6.09 -2.00 -6.12
CA ILE A 169 5.48 -1.20 -7.19
C ILE A 169 6.46 -0.12 -7.65
N ASN A 170 7.10 0.60 -6.72
CA ASN A 170 8.12 1.61 -7.03
C ASN A 170 9.31 1.01 -7.77
N TYR A 171 9.78 -0.18 -7.34
CA TYR A 171 10.87 -0.90 -7.99
C TYR A 171 10.49 -1.32 -9.42
N LEU A 172 9.30 -1.88 -9.63
CA LEU A 172 8.84 -2.26 -10.96
C LEU A 172 8.74 -1.05 -11.89
N LYS A 173 8.21 0.07 -11.39
CA LYS A 173 8.14 1.34 -12.13
C LYS A 173 9.51 1.85 -12.55
N ALA A 174 10.51 1.74 -11.67
CA ALA A 174 11.88 2.15 -11.98
C ALA A 174 12.59 1.23 -13.01
N LYS A 175 11.99 0.07 -13.34
CA LYS A 175 12.48 -0.90 -14.34
C LYS A 175 11.84 -0.76 -15.72
N GLU A 176 10.74 -0.02 -15.83
CA GLU A 176 10.15 0.35 -17.14
C GLU A 176 11.09 1.29 -17.92
#